data_9a0e6279d789acd88d9cbc1e8df78cc7
#
_entry.id   9a0e6279d789acd88d9cbc1e8df78cc7
#
_cell.length_a   1.000
_cell.length_b   1.000
_cell.length_c   1.000
_cell.angle_alpha   90.00
_cell.angle_beta   90.00
_cell.angle_gamma   90.00
#
_symmetry.space_group_name_H-M   'P 1'
#
loop_
_entity.id
_entity.type
_entity.pdbx_description
1 polymer ?
#
loop_
_entity_poly.entity_id
_entity_poly.type
_entity_poly.pdbx_seq_one_letter_code
_entity_poly.pdbx_strand_id
1 'polypeptide(L)'
;MIIKKVRTQFGVEAEVWKLGYISLDRVAKYGSITMNLYFTEDAEQYIDSKTQLIPEEKFDEYFESGGDLFENCERFMLENCYLFMEDGATHLNVY
;
A
#
# COMPACT_ATOMS: atom_id res chain seq x y z
N MET A 1 6.55 2.25 -4.30
CA MET A 1 7.17 1.91 -3.01
C MET A 1 6.92 3.02 -2.01
N ILE A 2 6.60 2.66 -0.79
CA ILE A 2 6.40 3.62 0.30
C ILE A 2 7.45 3.37 1.37
N ILE A 3 8.06 4.43 1.87
CA ILE A 3 9.02 4.36 2.97
C ILE A 3 8.34 4.91 4.22
N LYS A 4 8.09 4.04 5.19
CA LYS A 4 7.49 4.40 6.47
C LYS A 4 8.03 3.48 7.56
N LYS A 5 8.82 4.04 8.46
CA LYS A 5 9.42 3.25 9.54
C LYS A 5 8.36 2.79 10.53
N VAL A 6 8.34 1.49 10.79
CA VAL A 6 7.47 0.90 11.79
C VAL A 6 8.25 -0.09 12.64
N ARG A 7 7.78 -0.32 13.86
CA ARG A 7 8.34 -1.36 14.71
C ARG A 7 7.45 -2.60 14.59
N THR A 8 8.04 -3.70 14.15
CA THR A 8 7.28 -4.94 13.95
C THR A 8 6.97 -5.61 15.29
N GLN A 9 6.08 -6.60 15.25
CA GLN A 9 5.75 -7.42 16.42
C GLN A 9 6.96 -8.18 16.98
N PHE A 10 8.01 -8.31 16.18
CA PHE A 10 9.26 -8.97 16.61
C PHE A 10 10.24 -7.99 17.27
N GLY A 11 9.86 -6.73 17.42
CA GLY A 11 10.71 -5.73 18.07
C GLY A 11 11.76 -5.11 17.16
N VAL A 12 11.79 -5.44 15.88
CA VAL A 12 12.72 -4.86 14.91
C VAL A 12 12.02 -3.78 14.10
N GLU A 13 12.78 -2.77 13.67
CA GLU A 13 12.27 -1.70 12.81
C GLU A 13 12.51 -2.04 11.34
N ALA A 14 11.54 -1.67 10.50
CA ALA A 14 11.65 -1.78 9.04
C ALA A 14 10.85 -0.66 8.42
N GLU A 15 11.17 -0.32 7.16
CA GLU A 15 10.55 0.86 6.55
C GLU A 15 10.19 0.71 5.08
N VAL A 16 10.54 -0.40 4.42
CA VAL A 16 10.33 -0.55 2.97
C VAL A 16 9.03 -1.29 2.71
N TRP A 17 8.05 -0.58 2.17
CA TRP A 17 6.74 -1.15 1.85
C TRP A 17 6.56 -1.23 0.33
N LYS A 18 6.23 -2.40 -0.17
CA LYS A 18 5.95 -2.62 -1.59
C LYS A 18 4.58 -3.25 -1.78
N LEU A 19 3.97 -2.98 -2.94
CA LEU A 19 2.72 -3.63 -3.31
C LEU A 19 2.90 -5.14 -3.34
N GLY A 20 2.05 -5.86 -2.60
CA GLY A 20 2.09 -7.30 -2.54
C GLY A 20 0.92 -7.96 -3.23
N TYR A 21 -0.29 -7.48 -2.99
CA TYR A 21 -1.50 -8.08 -3.54
C TYR A 21 -2.54 -6.99 -3.81
N ILE A 22 -3.17 -7.10 -4.98
CA ILE A 22 -4.23 -6.17 -5.39
C ILE A 22 -5.42 -6.99 -5.83
N SER A 23 -6.60 -6.72 -5.28
CA SER A 23 -7.85 -7.33 -5.67
C SER A 23 -8.86 -6.24 -5.97
N LEU A 24 -9.40 -6.20 -7.19
CA LEU A 24 -10.37 -5.20 -7.61
C LEU A 24 -11.55 -5.89 -8.29
N ASP A 25 -12.77 -5.61 -7.82
CA ASP A 25 -14.00 -6.04 -8.46
C ASP A 25 -14.72 -4.80 -9.00
N ARG A 26 -14.66 -4.63 -10.33
CA ARG A 26 -15.21 -3.44 -10.97
C ARG A 26 -16.73 -3.42 -10.99
N VAL A 27 -17.38 -4.57 -10.91
CA VAL A 27 -18.84 -4.65 -10.89
C VAL A 27 -19.37 -4.29 -9.52
N ALA A 28 -18.81 -4.87 -8.46
CA ALA A 28 -19.21 -4.59 -7.09
C ALA A 28 -18.62 -3.28 -6.55
N LYS A 29 -17.65 -2.69 -7.25
CA LYS A 29 -16.93 -1.50 -6.79
C LYS A 29 -16.28 -1.72 -5.44
N TYR A 30 -15.56 -2.83 -5.31
CA TYR A 30 -14.96 -3.27 -4.08
C TYR A 30 -13.57 -3.85 -4.35
N GLY A 31 -12.69 -3.72 -3.38
CA GLY A 31 -11.37 -4.32 -3.50
C GLY A 31 -10.54 -4.20 -2.25
N SER A 32 -9.31 -4.64 -2.36
CA SER A 32 -8.34 -4.53 -1.28
C SER A 32 -6.93 -4.40 -1.85
N ILE A 33 -6.06 -3.75 -1.09
CA ILE A 33 -4.65 -3.59 -1.44
C ILE A 33 -3.83 -4.02 -0.23
N THR A 34 -2.84 -4.88 -0.47
CA THR A 34 -1.89 -5.31 0.55
C THR A 34 -0.51 -4.79 0.22
N MET A 35 0.10 -4.08 1.18
CA MET A 35 1.50 -3.67 1.12
C MET A 35 2.31 -4.61 2.00
N ASN A 36 3.43 -5.10 1.49
CA ASN A 36 4.34 -5.97 2.22
C ASN A 36 5.54 -5.17 2.73
N LEU A 37 5.93 -5.45 3.96
CA LEU A 37 7.04 -4.77 4.62
C LEU A 37 8.32 -5.60 4.51
N TYR A 38 9.39 -4.97 4.07
CA TYR A 38 10.70 -5.59 3.89
C TYR A 38 11.75 -4.88 4.75
N PHE A 39 12.79 -5.60 5.15
CA PHE A 39 13.93 -4.98 5.85
C PHE A 39 14.70 -4.03 4.95
N THR A 40 14.90 -4.43 3.69
CA THR A 40 15.63 -3.63 2.70
C THR A 40 14.90 -3.72 1.37
N GLU A 41 15.22 -2.80 0.45
CA GLU A 41 14.66 -2.80 -0.89
C GLU A 41 14.99 -4.09 -1.66
N ASP A 42 16.15 -4.69 -1.39
CA ASP A 42 16.62 -5.90 -2.06
C ASP A 42 16.15 -7.20 -1.41
N ALA A 43 15.48 -7.14 -0.27
CA ALA A 43 15.05 -8.35 0.44
C ALA A 43 14.04 -9.13 -0.39
N GLU A 44 14.21 -10.44 -0.45
CA GLU A 44 13.32 -11.32 -1.22
C GLU A 44 12.05 -11.70 -0.46
N GLN A 45 12.10 -11.65 0.88
CA GLN A 45 10.97 -12.03 1.71
C GLN A 45 10.50 -10.87 2.56
N TYR A 46 9.19 -10.70 2.62
CA TYR A 46 8.60 -9.70 3.50
C TYR A 46 8.45 -10.27 4.93
N ILE A 47 8.43 -9.36 5.90
CA ILE A 47 8.36 -9.71 7.32
C ILE A 47 7.02 -9.33 7.95
N ASP A 48 6.22 -8.52 7.28
CA ASP A 48 4.90 -8.13 7.74
C ASP A 48 4.11 -7.60 6.55
N SER A 49 2.82 -7.36 6.74
CA SER A 49 1.97 -6.81 5.69
C SER A 49 0.86 -5.96 6.29
N LYS A 50 0.30 -5.08 5.46
CA LYS A 50 -0.84 -4.23 5.83
C LYS A 50 -1.83 -4.24 4.67
N THR A 51 -3.09 -4.61 4.97
CA THR A 51 -4.17 -4.64 3.98
C THR A 51 -5.17 -3.53 4.27
N GLN A 52 -5.58 -2.82 3.23
CA GLN A 52 -6.60 -1.79 3.30
C GLN A 52 -7.72 -2.12 2.32
N LEU A 53 -8.96 -2.12 2.81
CA LEU A 53 -10.13 -2.30 1.96
C LEU A 53 -10.43 -1.01 1.20
N ILE A 54 -10.93 -1.17 -0.04
CA ILE A 54 -11.32 -0.05 -0.89
C ILE A 54 -12.85 0.05 -0.83
N PRO A 55 -13.41 1.10 -0.19
CA PRO A 55 -14.86 1.26 -0.15
C PRO A 55 -15.41 1.72 -1.49
N GLU A 56 -16.70 1.46 -1.72
CA GLU A 56 -17.36 1.77 -2.99
C GLU A 56 -17.21 3.25 -3.38
N GLU A 57 -17.35 4.15 -2.42
CA GLU A 57 -17.28 5.59 -2.69
C GLU A 57 -15.88 6.07 -3.10
N LYS A 58 -14.84 5.26 -2.84
CA LYS A 58 -13.47 5.58 -3.23
C LYS A 58 -13.03 4.86 -4.49
N PHE A 59 -13.73 3.81 -4.90
CA PHE A 59 -13.31 2.96 -6.01
C PHE A 59 -13.18 3.75 -7.32
N ASP A 60 -14.20 4.51 -7.68
CA ASP A 60 -14.19 5.28 -8.92
C ASP A 60 -13.11 6.37 -8.92
N GLU A 61 -12.87 6.99 -7.76
CA GLU A 61 -11.89 8.05 -7.63
C GLU A 61 -10.48 7.60 -7.99
N TYR A 62 -10.11 6.38 -7.62
CA TYR A 62 -8.74 5.88 -7.78
C TYR A 62 -8.57 4.90 -8.94
N PHE A 63 -9.62 4.19 -9.35
CA PHE A 63 -9.47 3.02 -10.23
C PHE A 63 -10.30 3.07 -11.50
N GLU A 64 -11.16 4.06 -11.68
CA GLU A 64 -11.97 4.20 -12.90
C GLU A 64 -11.53 5.36 -13.78
N SER A 65 -10.66 6.24 -13.29
CA SER A 65 -10.22 7.42 -14.04
C SER A 65 -9.01 7.16 -14.95
N GLY A 66 -8.52 5.92 -14.98
CA GLY A 66 -7.34 5.57 -15.77
C GLY A 66 -6.03 5.84 -15.04
N GLY A 67 -4.91 5.77 -15.78
CA GLY A 67 -3.59 5.95 -15.22
C GLY A 67 -2.92 4.61 -14.86
N ASP A 68 -1.75 4.69 -14.24
CA ASP A 68 -1.00 3.51 -13.83
C ASP A 68 -1.65 2.86 -12.61
N LEU A 69 -1.98 1.57 -12.73
CA LEU A 69 -2.64 0.84 -11.66
C LEU A 69 -1.82 0.82 -10.37
N PHE A 70 -0.53 0.57 -10.46
CA PHE A 70 0.32 0.49 -9.27
C PHE A 70 0.45 1.84 -8.59
N GLU A 71 0.60 2.91 -9.36
CA GLU A 71 0.62 4.26 -8.82
C GLU A 71 -0.70 4.61 -8.12
N ASN A 72 -1.82 4.26 -8.73
CA ASN A 72 -3.14 4.51 -8.14
C ASN A 72 -3.31 3.75 -6.83
N CYS A 73 -2.84 2.50 -6.76
CA CYS A 73 -2.88 1.71 -5.54
C CYS A 73 -2.04 2.32 -4.42
N GLU A 74 -0.83 2.76 -4.71
CA GLU A 74 0.04 3.38 -3.71
C GLU A 74 -0.52 4.72 -3.25
N ARG A 75 -1.06 5.52 -4.17
CA ARG A 75 -1.71 6.78 -3.81
C ARG A 75 -2.91 6.53 -2.89
N PHE A 76 -3.73 5.51 -3.19
CA PHE A 76 -4.84 5.13 -2.32
C PHE A 76 -4.35 4.79 -0.91
N MET A 77 -3.28 3.99 -0.80
CA MET A 77 -2.73 3.63 0.51
C MET A 77 -2.23 4.83 1.28
N LEU A 78 -1.53 5.75 0.61
CA LEU A 78 -1.02 6.97 1.25
C LEU A 78 -2.14 7.87 1.77
N GLU A 79 -3.26 7.95 1.05
CA GLU A 79 -4.34 8.88 1.38
C GLU A 79 -5.42 8.28 2.28
N ASN A 80 -5.51 6.95 2.37
CA ASN A 80 -6.62 6.27 3.05
C ASN A 80 -6.20 5.24 4.10
N CYS A 81 -4.97 4.77 4.09
CA CYS A 81 -4.50 3.82 5.12
C CYS A 81 -3.88 4.59 6.27
N TYR A 82 -4.40 4.40 7.47
CA TYR A 82 -3.94 5.11 8.67
C TYR A 82 -2.43 5.08 8.85
N LEU A 83 -1.83 3.92 8.63
CA LEU A 83 -0.39 3.76 8.81
C LEU A 83 0.41 4.73 7.95
N PHE A 84 0.00 4.92 6.69
CA PHE A 84 0.73 5.75 5.73
C PHE A 84 0.28 7.21 5.72
N MET A 85 -0.84 7.52 6.36
CA MET A 85 -1.32 8.91 6.52
C MET A 85 -0.57 9.65 7.63
N GLU A 86 0.08 8.92 8.53
CA GLU A 86 0.88 9.52 9.59
C GLU A 86 2.13 10.19 9.01
N ASP A 87 2.69 11.14 9.76
CA ASP A 87 3.91 11.82 9.37
C ASP A 87 5.05 10.82 9.17
N GLY A 88 5.92 11.10 8.21
CA GLY A 88 7.11 10.32 7.96
C GLY A 88 7.00 9.32 6.82
N ALA A 89 5.85 9.20 6.17
CA ALA A 89 5.74 8.35 4.97
C ALA A 89 6.25 9.10 3.74
N THR A 90 7.06 8.41 2.92
CA THR A 90 7.59 8.95 1.67
C THR A 90 7.20 8.03 0.53
N HIS A 91 6.63 8.59 -0.52
CA HIS A 91 6.25 7.84 -1.72
C HIS A 91 7.37 7.91 -2.76
N LEU A 92 7.79 6.75 -3.26
CA LEU A 92 8.77 6.64 -4.34
C LEU A 92 8.13 5.91 -5.52
N ASN A 93 8.39 6.40 -6.75
CA ASN A 93 7.81 5.82 -7.97
C ASN A 93 8.55 4.54 -8.41
N VAL A 94 8.75 3.63 -7.49
CA VAL A 94 9.36 2.31 -7.71
C VAL A 94 8.43 1.28 -7.09
N TYR A 95 8.05 0.28 -7.86
CA TYR A 95 7.08 -0.74 -7.42
C TYR A 95 7.70 -2.16 -7.29
#